data_ab0aa0cbedbc87261cf0f6b732d34bf0
#
_entry.id   ab0aa0cbedbc87261cf0f6b732d34bf0
#
_cell.length_a   1.000
_cell.length_b   1.000
_cell.length_c   1.000
_cell.angle_alpha   90.00
_cell.angle_beta   90.00
_cell.angle_gamma   90.00
#
_symmetry.space_group_name_H-M   'P 1'
#
loop_
_entity.id
_entity.type
_entity.pdbx_description
1 polymer ?
#
loop_
_entity_poly.entity_id
_entity_poly.type
_entity_poly.pdbx_seq_one_letter_code
_entity_poly.pdbx_strand_id
1 'polypeptide(L)'
;MGTQGRICPNALCKAVFLPLFESAAQNFLKTRRSVRRYKQEPLSKEVLTRIFDTVKMAPTACNDQPVRWIVSRDAQKTKQIVNLILCWMREEIFKDPTSQPALLGAHMIAKAKEGTDGLLRGAPNAAIAVVPKSHRWPEDGTIALTYLELAAHSMGVGACWGGFLTMAVRNFAGLREFLEIAEDEHVCGAQMLGYPEIKPTRQFPPREDVNITWL
;
A
#
# COMPACT_ATOMS: atom_id res chain seq x y z
N MET A 1 10.61 33.47 6.60
CA MET A 1 10.27 33.26 8.03
C MET A 1 10.48 31.77 8.30
N GLY A 2 11.46 31.46 9.14
CA GLY A 2 11.95 30.08 9.29
C GLY A 2 10.97 29.20 10.04
N THR A 3 10.70 28.03 9.49
CA THR A 3 10.07 26.92 10.20
C THR A 3 11.07 26.35 11.20
N GLN A 4 10.89 26.71 12.47
CA GLN A 4 11.60 26.07 13.56
C GLN A 4 11.23 24.59 13.60
N GLY A 5 12.19 23.72 13.28
CA GLY A 5 12.07 22.30 13.50
C GLY A 5 11.65 22.02 14.95
N ARG A 6 10.59 21.26 15.14
CA ARG A 6 10.14 20.82 16.46
C ARG A 6 11.20 19.90 17.06
N ILE A 7 12.14 20.52 17.79
CA ILE A 7 13.01 19.77 18.70
C ILE A 7 12.12 19.33 19.85
N CYS A 8 11.99 18.01 20.05
CA CYS A 8 11.30 17.44 21.19
C CYS A 8 11.93 17.99 22.49
N PRO A 9 11.18 18.74 23.34
CA PRO A 9 11.72 19.17 24.60
C PRO A 9 11.73 17.96 25.57
N ASN A 10 12.93 17.57 25.96
CA ASN A 10 13.21 16.78 27.17
C ASN A 10 12.23 15.66 27.50
N ALA A 11 12.21 14.62 26.71
CA ALA A 11 11.89 13.30 27.22
C ALA A 11 13.03 12.39 26.82
N LEU A 12 13.59 11.75 27.80
CA LEU A 12 14.49 10.64 27.69
C LEU A 12 13.97 9.57 26.71
N CYS A 13 14.07 9.84 25.40
CA CYS A 13 14.14 8.79 24.41
C CYS A 13 15.48 8.10 24.61
N LYS A 14 15.64 7.36 25.71
CA LYS A 14 16.50 6.19 25.67
C LYS A 14 15.87 5.29 24.64
N ALA A 15 16.30 5.45 23.38
CA ALA A 15 16.09 4.43 22.38
C ALA A 15 16.70 3.16 23.00
N VAL A 16 15.85 2.30 23.54
CA VAL A 16 16.25 0.96 23.92
C VAL A 16 16.53 0.28 22.59
N PHE A 17 17.77 0.34 22.15
CA PHE A 17 18.29 -0.51 21.10
C PHE A 17 18.23 -1.93 21.70
N LEU A 18 17.08 -2.59 21.55
CA LEU A 18 16.97 -4.02 21.73
C LEU A 18 17.58 -4.64 20.47
N PRO A 19 18.77 -5.25 20.53
CA PRO A 19 19.28 -5.98 19.40
C PRO A 19 18.31 -7.13 19.15
N LEU A 20 17.48 -7.00 18.12
CA LEU A 20 16.83 -8.17 17.51
C LEU A 20 17.99 -9.11 17.13
N PHE A 21 17.91 -10.36 17.55
CA PHE A 21 18.85 -11.35 17.05
C PHE A 21 18.84 -11.25 15.52
N GLU A 22 20.00 -11.08 14.90
CA GLU A 22 20.14 -10.90 13.45
C GLU A 22 19.28 -11.92 12.67
N SER A 23 19.30 -13.18 13.10
CA SER A 23 18.48 -14.26 12.52
C SER A 23 16.99 -14.00 12.58
N ALA A 24 16.45 -13.39 13.64
CA ALA A 24 15.02 -13.08 13.75
C ALA A 24 14.61 -11.97 12.80
N ALA A 25 15.39 -10.89 12.71
CA ALA A 25 15.14 -9.80 11.79
C ALA A 25 15.24 -10.25 10.32
N GLN A 26 16.26 -11.03 9.98
CA GLN A 26 16.43 -11.59 8.66
C GLN A 26 15.26 -12.53 8.29
N ASN A 27 14.85 -13.41 9.19
CA ASN A 27 13.72 -14.31 8.96
C ASN A 27 12.42 -13.54 8.77
N PHE A 28 12.16 -12.51 9.57
CA PHE A 28 11.01 -11.64 9.43
C PHE A 28 10.96 -11.01 8.02
N LEU A 29 12.05 -10.41 7.55
CA LEU A 29 12.12 -9.80 6.23
C LEU A 29 12.02 -10.84 5.10
N LYS A 30 12.68 -11.99 5.25
CA LYS A 30 12.68 -13.07 4.24
C LYS A 30 11.34 -13.79 4.12
N THR A 31 10.53 -13.82 5.18
CA THR A 31 9.23 -14.51 5.20
C THR A 31 8.05 -13.65 4.73
N ARG A 32 8.23 -12.32 4.63
CA ARG A 32 7.21 -11.44 4.07
C ARG A 32 6.86 -11.82 2.62
N ARG A 33 5.58 -11.90 2.31
CA ARG A 33 5.06 -12.23 0.96
C ARG A 33 3.91 -11.31 0.56
N SER A 34 3.80 -11.06 -0.73
CA SER A 34 2.61 -10.44 -1.31
C SER A 34 1.43 -11.41 -1.23
N VAL A 35 0.49 -11.13 -0.35
CA VAL A 35 -0.73 -11.92 -0.17
C VAL A 35 -1.74 -11.53 -1.24
N ARG A 36 -2.32 -12.53 -1.93
CA ARG A 36 -3.27 -12.33 -3.05
C ARG A 36 -4.53 -13.19 -2.91
N ARG A 37 -4.73 -13.79 -1.76
CA ARG A 37 -5.95 -14.52 -1.38
C ARG A 37 -6.26 -14.17 0.06
N TYR A 38 -7.44 -13.61 0.26
CA TYR A 38 -7.84 -13.02 1.52
C TYR A 38 -9.11 -13.68 2.04
N LYS A 39 -9.22 -13.79 3.37
CA LYS A 39 -10.50 -14.02 4.03
C LYS A 39 -11.40 -12.82 3.80
N GLN A 40 -12.73 -13.06 3.77
CA GLN A 40 -13.70 -11.99 3.55
C GLN A 40 -13.95 -11.12 4.79
N GLU A 41 -13.33 -11.47 5.91
CA GLU A 41 -13.39 -10.71 7.16
C GLU A 41 -12.55 -9.43 7.05
N PRO A 42 -13.15 -8.23 7.18
CA PRO A 42 -12.40 -6.98 7.18
C PRO A 42 -11.57 -6.84 8.46
N LEU A 43 -10.45 -6.11 8.37
CA LEU A 43 -9.63 -5.78 9.51
C LEU A 43 -10.39 -4.83 10.45
N SER A 44 -10.37 -5.11 11.75
CA SER A 44 -10.98 -4.21 12.72
C SER A 44 -10.24 -2.87 12.77
N LYS A 45 -10.94 -1.84 13.27
CA LYS A 45 -10.34 -0.51 13.46
C LYS A 45 -9.11 -0.59 14.37
N GLU A 46 -9.16 -1.41 15.41
CA GLU A 46 -8.09 -1.60 16.38
C GLU A 46 -6.84 -2.20 15.72
N VAL A 47 -7.01 -3.20 14.86
CA VAL A 47 -5.91 -3.82 14.11
C VAL A 47 -5.30 -2.80 13.15
N LEU A 48 -6.12 -2.07 12.39
CA LEU A 48 -5.65 -1.00 11.49
C LEU A 48 -4.90 0.08 12.28
N THR A 49 -5.45 0.54 13.40
CA THR A 49 -4.79 1.55 14.25
C THR A 49 -3.41 1.08 14.69
N ARG A 50 -3.28 -0.15 15.19
CA ARG A 50 -1.98 -0.71 15.60
C ARG A 50 -0.98 -0.80 14.45
N ILE A 51 -1.45 -1.15 13.26
CA ILE A 51 -0.60 -1.16 12.05
C ILE A 51 -0.09 0.26 11.79
N PHE A 52 -0.98 1.25 11.74
CA PHE A 52 -0.59 2.64 11.45
C PHE A 52 0.24 3.29 12.56
N ASP A 53 0.07 2.87 13.81
CA ASP A 53 0.96 3.27 14.92
C ASP A 53 2.40 2.80 14.71
N THR A 54 2.61 1.69 14.02
CA THR A 54 3.94 1.25 13.61
C THR A 54 4.41 2.00 12.35
N VAL A 55 3.52 2.22 11.38
CA VAL A 55 3.83 2.90 10.12
C VAL A 55 4.31 4.33 10.33
N LYS A 56 3.79 5.05 11.31
CA LYS A 56 4.22 6.43 11.62
C LYS A 56 5.71 6.54 12.00
N MET A 57 6.39 5.41 12.26
CA MET A 57 7.83 5.35 12.52
C MET A 57 8.66 5.26 11.24
N ALA A 58 8.02 5.24 10.06
CA ALA A 58 8.73 5.31 8.79
C ALA A 58 9.56 6.60 8.71
N PRO A 59 10.82 6.53 8.25
CA PRO A 59 11.62 7.73 8.09
C PRO A 59 11.05 8.61 6.98
N THR A 60 11.15 9.92 7.18
CA THR A 60 10.78 10.92 6.18
C THR A 60 11.86 11.98 6.09
N ALA A 61 12.02 12.61 4.93
CA ALA A 61 12.96 13.70 4.75
C ALA A 61 12.70 14.80 5.78
N CYS A 62 13.75 15.26 6.45
CA CYS A 62 13.69 16.28 7.51
C CYS A 62 12.69 15.97 8.65
N ASN A 63 12.24 14.73 8.75
CA ASN A 63 11.18 14.33 9.69
C ASN A 63 9.87 15.10 9.47
N ASP A 64 9.54 15.48 8.25
CA ASP A 64 8.37 16.28 7.88
C ASP A 64 7.05 15.56 8.07
N GLN A 65 7.06 14.20 8.04
CA GLN A 65 5.90 13.33 8.24
C GLN A 65 4.69 13.71 7.34
N PRO A 66 4.89 13.84 6.02
CA PRO A 66 3.90 14.41 5.11
C PRO A 66 2.80 13.43 4.70
N VAL A 67 2.93 12.15 5.06
CA VAL A 67 2.08 11.09 4.50
C VAL A 67 0.69 11.11 5.13
N ARG A 68 -0.32 11.32 4.28
CA ARG A 68 -1.73 11.12 4.61
C ARG A 68 -2.20 9.78 4.05
N TRP A 69 -3.06 9.11 4.78
CA TRP A 69 -3.59 7.80 4.44
C TRP A 69 -5.09 7.85 4.15
N ILE A 70 -5.49 7.21 3.06
CA ILE A 70 -6.88 6.88 2.77
C ILE A 70 -7.05 5.38 2.92
N VAL A 71 -7.94 4.94 3.80
CA VAL A 71 -8.11 3.52 4.13
C VAL A 71 -9.56 3.13 3.96
N SER A 72 -9.83 2.16 3.07
CA SER A 72 -11.15 1.54 3.02
C SER A 72 -11.30 0.59 4.21
N ARG A 73 -12.32 0.83 5.05
CA ARG A 73 -12.52 0.06 6.28
C ARG A 73 -13.50 -1.10 6.13
N ASP A 74 -14.28 -1.10 5.08
CA ASP A 74 -15.31 -2.11 4.84
C ASP A 74 -15.27 -2.65 3.41
N ALA A 75 -15.76 -3.88 3.25
CA ALA A 75 -15.76 -4.57 1.96
C ALA A 75 -16.65 -3.86 0.92
N GLN A 76 -17.69 -3.13 1.33
CA GLN A 76 -18.57 -2.41 0.41
C GLN A 76 -17.83 -1.23 -0.21
N LYS A 77 -17.12 -0.44 0.59
CA LYS A 77 -16.26 0.65 0.09
C LYS A 77 -15.16 0.13 -0.84
N THR A 78 -14.53 -0.98 -0.46
CA THR A 78 -13.51 -1.62 -1.31
C THR A 78 -14.09 -2.09 -2.64
N LYS A 79 -15.31 -2.66 -2.63
CA LYS A 79 -16.02 -3.04 -3.86
C LYS A 79 -16.39 -1.83 -4.74
N GLN A 80 -16.75 -0.70 -4.15
CA GLN A 80 -16.99 0.55 -4.90
C GLN A 80 -15.70 1.02 -5.60
N ILE A 81 -14.54 0.94 -4.92
CA ILE A 81 -13.22 1.21 -5.53
C ILE A 81 -12.98 0.29 -6.73
N VAL A 82 -13.22 -1.02 -6.60
CA VAL A 82 -13.10 -1.98 -7.70
C VAL A 82 -13.97 -1.58 -8.90
N ASN A 83 -15.22 -1.21 -8.65
CA ASN A 83 -16.13 -0.79 -9.71
C ASN A 83 -15.65 0.48 -10.44
N LEU A 84 -15.12 1.46 -9.70
CA LEU A 84 -14.55 2.67 -10.28
C LEU A 84 -13.29 2.39 -11.11
N ILE A 85 -12.43 1.46 -10.67
CA ILE A 85 -11.29 1.02 -11.48
C ILE A 85 -11.76 0.36 -12.78
N LEU A 86 -12.81 -0.47 -12.73
CA LEU A 86 -13.39 -1.08 -13.93
C LEU A 86 -14.01 -0.03 -14.87
N CYS A 87 -14.62 1.03 -14.35
CA CYS A 87 -15.10 2.15 -15.15
C CYS A 87 -13.95 2.85 -15.86
N TRP A 88 -12.88 3.21 -15.13
CA TRP A 88 -11.67 3.77 -15.71
C TRP A 88 -11.10 2.89 -16.84
N MET A 89 -10.96 1.59 -16.61
CA MET A 89 -10.44 0.68 -17.63
C MET A 89 -11.31 0.63 -18.90
N ARG A 90 -12.64 0.76 -18.77
CA ARG A 90 -13.53 0.86 -19.95
C ARG A 90 -13.28 2.15 -20.73
N GLU A 91 -13.09 3.26 -20.02
CA GLU A 91 -12.75 4.54 -20.67
C GLU A 91 -11.41 4.46 -21.40
N GLU A 92 -10.39 3.85 -20.81
CA GLU A 92 -9.08 3.67 -21.45
C GLU A 92 -9.15 2.78 -22.70
N ILE A 93 -9.96 1.70 -22.66
CA ILE A 93 -10.21 0.86 -23.85
C ILE A 93 -10.89 1.68 -24.95
N PHE A 94 -11.81 2.58 -24.60
CA PHE A 94 -12.50 3.42 -25.57
C PHE A 94 -11.59 4.50 -26.17
N LYS A 95 -10.70 5.08 -25.36
CA LYS A 95 -9.75 6.12 -25.80
C LYS A 95 -8.65 5.55 -26.69
N ASP A 96 -8.01 4.49 -26.26
CA ASP A 96 -6.94 3.80 -26.98
C ASP A 96 -6.91 2.31 -26.60
N PRO A 97 -7.52 1.43 -27.43
CA PRO A 97 -7.57 0.01 -27.17
C PRO A 97 -6.20 -0.69 -27.18
N THR A 98 -5.16 -0.02 -27.66
CA THR A 98 -3.79 -0.56 -27.73
C THR A 98 -2.94 -0.17 -26.51
N SER A 99 -3.42 0.75 -25.70
CA SER A 99 -2.72 1.20 -24.49
C SER A 99 -2.57 0.06 -23.48
N GLN A 100 -1.49 0.12 -22.69
CA GLN A 100 -1.26 -0.88 -21.65
C GLN A 100 -2.43 -0.99 -20.64
N PRO A 101 -3.03 0.12 -20.15
CA PRO A 101 -4.20 0.04 -19.29
C PRO A 101 -5.40 -0.63 -19.98
N ALA A 102 -5.62 -0.40 -21.28
CA ALA A 102 -6.71 -1.00 -22.04
C ALA A 102 -6.53 -2.52 -22.19
N LEU A 103 -5.33 -2.97 -22.58
CA LEU A 103 -5.03 -4.40 -22.75
C LEU A 103 -5.18 -5.19 -21.45
N LEU A 104 -4.67 -4.64 -20.34
CA LEU A 104 -4.85 -5.23 -19.02
C LEU A 104 -6.30 -5.15 -18.55
N GLY A 105 -6.99 -4.04 -18.87
CA GLY A 105 -8.38 -3.77 -18.51
C GLY A 105 -9.36 -4.77 -19.13
N ALA A 106 -9.17 -5.13 -20.40
CA ALA A 106 -10.03 -6.10 -21.06
C ALA A 106 -10.07 -7.45 -20.32
N HIS A 107 -8.92 -7.94 -19.88
CA HIS A 107 -8.83 -9.16 -19.08
C HIS A 107 -9.48 -9.01 -17.68
N MET A 108 -9.28 -7.87 -17.01
CA MET A 108 -9.88 -7.63 -15.70
C MET A 108 -11.40 -7.49 -15.77
N ILE A 109 -11.92 -6.84 -16.82
CA ILE A 109 -13.36 -6.74 -17.07
C ILE A 109 -13.97 -8.12 -17.34
N ALA A 110 -13.29 -8.97 -18.12
CA ALA A 110 -13.75 -10.34 -18.36
C ALA A 110 -13.86 -11.12 -17.03
N LYS A 111 -12.83 -11.08 -16.19
CA LYS A 111 -12.86 -11.71 -14.85
C LYS A 111 -13.99 -11.18 -13.97
N ALA A 112 -14.24 -9.87 -14.00
CA ALA A 112 -15.31 -9.27 -13.22
C ALA A 112 -16.70 -9.76 -13.66
N LYS A 113 -16.91 -10.01 -14.97
CA LYS A 113 -18.14 -10.62 -15.49
C LYS A 113 -18.34 -12.06 -15.00
N GLU A 114 -17.24 -12.77 -14.73
CA GLU A 114 -17.23 -14.11 -14.15
C GLU A 114 -17.36 -14.10 -12.62
N GLY A 115 -17.59 -12.93 -12.01
CA GLY A 115 -17.70 -12.77 -10.57
C GLY A 115 -16.36 -12.78 -9.81
N THR A 116 -15.23 -12.70 -10.53
CA THR A 116 -13.89 -12.73 -9.93
C THR A 116 -13.29 -11.32 -9.87
N ASP A 117 -12.88 -10.88 -8.67
CA ASP A 117 -12.11 -9.65 -8.52
C ASP A 117 -10.64 -9.90 -8.86
N GLY A 118 -10.25 -9.53 -10.06
CA GLY A 118 -8.85 -9.57 -10.53
C GLY A 118 -8.01 -8.38 -10.09
N LEU A 119 -8.62 -7.29 -9.61
CA LEU A 119 -7.99 -6.00 -9.31
C LEU A 119 -7.45 -5.95 -7.89
N LEU A 120 -8.34 -6.07 -6.91
CA LEU A 120 -7.99 -6.10 -5.48
C LEU A 120 -8.03 -7.52 -4.88
N ARG A 121 -8.35 -8.53 -5.71
CA ARG A 121 -8.30 -9.96 -5.35
C ARG A 121 -9.17 -10.32 -4.14
N GLY A 122 -10.28 -9.63 -4.00
CA GLY A 122 -11.19 -9.80 -2.88
C GLY A 122 -10.65 -9.31 -1.54
N ALA A 123 -9.61 -8.48 -1.54
CA ALA A 123 -9.12 -7.87 -0.30
C ALA A 123 -10.21 -7.02 0.35
N PRO A 124 -10.51 -7.23 1.63
CA PRO A 124 -11.58 -6.48 2.31
C PRO A 124 -11.20 -5.03 2.60
N ASN A 125 -9.90 -4.74 2.62
CA ASN A 125 -9.37 -3.41 2.92
C ASN A 125 -8.31 -2.99 1.88
N ALA A 126 -8.21 -1.69 1.65
CA ALA A 126 -7.13 -1.09 0.88
C ALA A 126 -6.63 0.18 1.58
N ALA A 127 -5.35 0.48 1.42
CA ALA A 127 -4.73 1.69 1.94
C ALA A 127 -3.98 2.41 0.81
N ILE A 128 -4.18 3.72 0.71
CA ILE A 128 -3.52 4.58 -0.27
C ILE A 128 -2.72 5.63 0.49
N ALA A 129 -1.46 5.81 0.11
CA ALA A 129 -0.57 6.83 0.64
C ALA A 129 -0.51 8.02 -0.32
N VAL A 130 -0.74 9.21 0.21
CA VAL A 130 -0.62 10.47 -0.53
C VAL A 130 0.27 11.44 0.24
N VAL A 131 0.92 12.35 -0.48
CA VAL A 131 1.69 13.46 0.07
C VAL A 131 1.32 14.74 -0.69
N PRO A 132 1.46 15.94 -0.10
CA PRO A 132 1.30 17.19 -0.85
C PRO A 132 2.24 17.24 -2.06
N LYS A 133 1.80 17.75 -3.21
CA LYS A 133 2.67 17.96 -4.39
C LYS A 133 3.80 18.94 -4.10
N SER A 134 3.62 19.82 -3.13
CA SER A 134 4.66 20.72 -2.65
C SER A 134 5.75 20.03 -1.85
N HIS A 135 5.50 18.80 -1.38
CA HIS A 135 6.50 18.00 -0.68
C HIS A 135 7.57 17.52 -1.66
N ARG A 136 8.83 17.81 -1.36
CA ARG A 136 9.96 17.61 -2.27
C ARG A 136 10.30 16.13 -2.51
N TRP A 137 9.91 15.25 -1.59
CA TRP A 137 10.34 13.85 -1.55
C TRP A 137 9.13 12.90 -1.50
N PRO A 138 8.45 12.68 -2.64
CA PRO A 138 7.31 11.78 -2.70
C PRO A 138 7.65 10.32 -2.34
N GLU A 139 8.95 9.97 -2.35
CA GLU A 139 9.51 8.68 -1.91
C GLU A 139 9.12 8.36 -0.46
N ASP A 140 8.94 9.36 0.40
CA ASP A 140 8.50 9.18 1.79
C ASP A 140 7.21 8.36 1.88
N GLY A 141 6.26 8.59 0.98
CA GLY A 141 5.04 7.79 0.91
C GLY A 141 5.29 6.33 0.46
N THR A 142 6.27 6.09 -0.40
CA THR A 142 6.66 4.74 -0.82
C THR A 142 7.38 4.00 0.30
N ILE A 143 8.23 4.69 1.05
CA ILE A 143 8.88 4.15 2.25
C ILE A 143 7.83 3.78 3.29
N ALA A 144 6.85 4.67 3.55
CA ALA A 144 5.76 4.42 4.47
C ALA A 144 4.89 3.20 4.05
N LEU A 145 4.66 2.99 2.75
CA LEU A 145 3.99 1.79 2.22
C LEU A 145 4.80 0.52 2.48
N THR A 146 6.13 0.58 2.43
CA THR A 146 6.97 -0.56 2.81
C THR A 146 6.83 -0.87 4.29
N TYR A 147 6.83 0.17 5.14
CA TYR A 147 6.55 0.01 6.57
C TYR A 147 5.15 -0.57 6.83
N LEU A 148 4.14 -0.17 6.05
CA LEU A 148 2.79 -0.72 6.14
C LEU A 148 2.79 -2.24 5.89
N GLU A 149 3.48 -2.70 4.84
CA GLU A 149 3.56 -4.12 4.52
C GLU A 149 4.28 -4.91 5.63
N LEU A 150 5.35 -4.37 6.19
CA LEU A 150 6.10 -5.00 7.27
C LEU A 150 5.30 -5.00 8.59
N ALA A 151 4.66 -3.90 8.94
CA ALA A 151 3.79 -3.82 10.12
C ALA A 151 2.61 -4.79 10.02
N ALA A 152 1.95 -4.87 8.87
CA ALA A 152 0.89 -5.84 8.61
C ALA A 152 1.41 -7.28 8.78
N HIS A 153 2.57 -7.60 8.18
CA HIS A 153 3.19 -8.92 8.29
C HIS A 153 3.49 -9.32 9.74
N SER A 154 3.99 -8.40 10.56
CA SER A 154 4.28 -8.65 11.98
C SER A 154 3.03 -9.00 12.80
N MET A 155 1.86 -8.59 12.34
CA MET A 155 0.56 -8.81 13.00
C MET A 155 -0.25 -9.94 12.34
N GLY A 156 0.35 -10.73 11.44
CA GLY A 156 -0.33 -11.80 10.72
C GLY A 156 -1.33 -11.33 9.67
N VAL A 157 -1.29 -10.04 9.31
CA VAL A 157 -2.08 -9.44 8.24
C VAL A 157 -1.31 -9.52 6.94
N GLY A 158 -1.98 -9.93 5.87
CA GLY A 158 -1.43 -9.96 4.53
C GLY A 158 -1.54 -8.60 3.84
N ALA A 159 -0.48 -8.23 3.14
CA ALA A 159 -0.47 -7.06 2.29
C ALA A 159 0.00 -7.42 0.88
N CYS A 160 -0.40 -6.61 -0.10
CA CYS A 160 0.11 -6.69 -1.47
C CYS A 160 -0.02 -5.33 -2.15
N TRP A 161 0.99 -4.97 -2.92
CA TRP A 161 0.98 -3.75 -3.71
C TRP A 161 -0.20 -3.73 -4.70
N GLY A 162 -1.04 -2.69 -4.63
CA GLY A 162 -2.23 -2.49 -5.44
C GLY A 162 -1.92 -1.70 -6.71
N GLY A 163 -1.20 -2.29 -7.67
CA GLY A 163 -0.77 -1.60 -8.88
C GLY A 163 -1.91 -1.00 -9.68
N PHE A 164 -2.98 -1.77 -9.91
CA PHE A 164 -4.17 -1.27 -10.62
C PHE A 164 -4.86 -0.12 -9.89
N LEU A 165 -4.97 -0.22 -8.56
CA LEU A 165 -5.52 0.86 -7.74
C LEU A 165 -4.64 2.10 -7.85
N THR A 166 -3.33 1.96 -7.72
CA THR A 166 -2.37 3.08 -7.86
C THR A 166 -2.51 3.76 -9.22
N MET A 167 -2.57 2.97 -10.31
CA MET A 167 -2.72 3.51 -11.67
C MET A 167 -4.05 4.25 -11.82
N ALA A 168 -5.16 3.66 -11.38
CA ALA A 168 -6.47 4.27 -11.50
C ALA A 168 -6.57 5.57 -10.69
N VAL A 169 -6.07 5.59 -9.45
CA VAL A 169 -6.09 6.82 -8.62
C VAL A 169 -5.25 7.93 -9.22
N ARG A 170 -4.18 7.59 -9.92
CA ARG A 170 -3.34 8.61 -10.60
C ARG A 170 -3.97 9.19 -11.86
N ASN A 171 -4.82 8.41 -12.56
CA ASN A 171 -5.27 8.74 -13.91
C ASN A 171 -6.78 8.92 -14.06
N PHE A 172 -7.58 8.67 -13.02
CA PHE A 172 -9.03 8.75 -13.09
C PHE A 172 -9.59 9.72 -12.04
N ALA A 173 -10.10 10.84 -12.50
CA ALA A 173 -10.64 11.89 -11.64
C ALA A 173 -11.79 11.39 -10.75
N GLY A 174 -12.71 10.58 -11.29
CA GLY A 174 -13.84 10.04 -10.53
C GLY A 174 -13.43 9.17 -9.34
N LEU A 175 -12.28 8.46 -9.42
CA LEU A 175 -11.77 7.71 -8.30
C LEU A 175 -11.06 8.61 -7.27
N ARG A 176 -10.37 9.66 -7.74
CA ARG A 176 -9.77 10.67 -6.82
C ARG A 176 -10.85 11.39 -6.02
N GLU A 177 -11.93 11.82 -6.70
CA GLU A 177 -13.08 12.45 -6.05
C GLU A 177 -13.74 11.54 -5.02
N PHE A 178 -14.02 10.28 -5.39
CA PHE A 178 -14.58 9.29 -4.47
C PHE A 178 -13.70 9.05 -3.22
N LEU A 179 -12.39 9.15 -3.37
CA LEU A 179 -11.39 8.96 -2.31
C LEU A 179 -11.02 10.26 -1.60
N GLU A 180 -11.64 11.38 -1.95
CA GLU A 180 -11.36 12.71 -1.39
C GLU A 180 -9.87 13.07 -1.46
N ILE A 181 -9.24 12.78 -2.62
CA ILE A 181 -7.85 13.12 -2.88
C ILE A 181 -7.79 14.44 -3.63
N ALA A 182 -7.23 15.46 -3.00
CA ALA A 182 -7.14 16.78 -3.55
C ALA A 182 -6.21 16.84 -4.78
N GLU A 183 -6.41 17.86 -5.63
CA GLU A 183 -5.59 18.01 -6.84
C GLU A 183 -4.12 18.28 -6.52
N ASP A 184 -3.84 18.94 -5.40
CA ASP A 184 -2.50 19.23 -4.91
C ASP A 184 -1.83 18.07 -4.15
N GLU A 185 -2.45 16.89 -4.13
CA GLU A 185 -1.86 15.69 -3.56
C GLU A 185 -1.29 14.75 -4.62
N HIS A 186 -0.09 14.25 -4.35
CA HIS A 186 0.58 13.20 -5.11
C HIS A 186 0.26 11.82 -4.51
N VAL A 187 -0.14 10.87 -5.37
CA VAL A 187 -0.40 9.48 -4.96
C VAL A 187 0.90 8.68 -5.03
N CYS A 188 1.44 8.31 -3.88
CA CYS A 188 2.68 7.53 -3.78
C CYS A 188 2.45 6.07 -4.15
N GLY A 189 1.33 5.50 -3.74
CA GLY A 189 0.94 4.13 -4.05
C GLY A 189 -0.21 3.65 -3.21
N ALA A 190 -0.56 2.37 -3.40
CA ALA A 190 -1.64 1.72 -2.66
C ALA A 190 -1.30 0.26 -2.33
N GLN A 191 -1.88 -0.25 -1.26
CA GLN A 191 -1.79 -1.66 -0.88
C GLN A 191 -3.17 -2.24 -0.56
N MET A 192 -3.35 -3.50 -0.92
CA MET A 192 -4.44 -4.37 -0.47
C MET A 192 -4.09 -4.93 0.91
N LEU A 193 -5.06 -5.02 1.80
CA LEU A 193 -4.87 -5.52 3.16
C LEU A 193 -6.00 -6.50 3.53
N GLY A 194 -5.66 -7.52 4.32
CA GLY A 194 -6.64 -8.47 4.87
C GLY A 194 -5.97 -9.69 5.49
N TYR A 195 -6.74 -10.52 6.16
CA TYR A 195 -6.21 -11.78 6.70
C TYR A 195 -5.94 -12.76 5.57
N PRO A 196 -4.74 -13.39 5.51
CA PRO A 196 -4.44 -14.40 4.51
C PRO A 196 -5.39 -15.59 4.60
N GLU A 197 -5.96 -16.02 3.47
CA GLU A 197 -6.72 -17.27 3.37
C GLU A 197 -5.80 -18.48 3.43
N ILE A 198 -4.61 -18.36 2.84
CA ILE A 198 -3.63 -19.43 2.76
C ILE A 198 -2.36 -19.00 3.50
N LYS A 199 -1.90 -19.86 4.41
CA LYS A 199 -0.57 -19.71 5.02
C LYS A 199 0.45 -20.40 4.12
N PRO A 200 1.57 -19.76 3.78
CA PRO A 200 2.63 -20.41 3.03
C PRO A 200 3.17 -21.63 3.79
N THR A 201 3.17 -22.80 3.16
CA THR A 201 3.66 -24.06 3.75
C THR A 201 5.02 -24.47 3.21
N ARG A 202 5.53 -23.77 2.19
CA ARG A 202 6.81 -24.10 1.53
C ARG A 202 7.83 -22.99 1.75
N GLN A 203 9.09 -23.37 1.77
CA GLN A 203 10.19 -22.41 1.69
C GLN A 203 10.08 -21.61 0.39
N PHE A 204 10.46 -20.35 0.45
CA PHE A 204 10.44 -19.49 -0.71
C PHE A 204 11.58 -19.85 -1.66
N PRO A 205 11.37 -19.77 -2.96
CA PRO A 205 12.46 -19.96 -3.91
C PRO A 205 13.56 -18.93 -3.60
N PRO A 206 14.83 -19.31 -3.74
CA PRO A 206 15.92 -18.37 -3.58
C PRO A 206 15.74 -17.18 -4.51
N ARG A 207 16.22 -16.04 -4.09
CA ARG A 207 16.36 -14.86 -4.95
C ARG A 207 17.67 -14.98 -5.71
N GLU A 208 17.75 -14.31 -6.85
CA GLU A 208 18.99 -14.08 -7.55
C GLU A 208 19.95 -13.24 -6.68
N ASP A 209 21.24 -13.40 -6.93
CA ASP A 209 22.25 -12.64 -6.23
C ASP A 209 22.10 -11.14 -6.50
N VAL A 210 22.46 -10.34 -5.51
CA VAL A 210 22.41 -8.89 -5.65
C VAL A 210 23.58 -8.43 -6.52
N ASN A 211 23.30 -7.70 -7.57
CA ASN A 211 24.33 -7.06 -8.39
C ASN A 211 24.87 -5.83 -7.65
N ILE A 212 26.13 -5.91 -7.19
CA ILE A 212 26.81 -4.85 -6.41
C ILE A 212 28.10 -4.46 -7.11
N THR A 213 28.27 -3.17 -7.33
CA THR A 213 29.57 -2.62 -7.74
C THR A 213 30.28 -2.08 -6.51
N TRP A 214 31.41 -2.67 -6.19
CA TRP A 214 32.28 -2.21 -5.10
C TRP A 214 33.28 -1.19 -5.64
N LEU A 215 33.35 0.03 -5.06
CA LEU A 215 34.25 1.12 -5.44
C LEU A 215 35.43 1.22 -4.47
#